data_3c39bf4445c019473c2051cf234af7d5
#
_entry.id   3c39bf4445c019473c2051cf234af7d5
#
_cell.length_a   1.000
_cell.length_b   1.000
_cell.length_c   1.000
_cell.angle_alpha   90.00
_cell.angle_beta   90.00
_cell.angle_gamma   90.00
#
_symmetry.space_group_name_H-M   'P 1'
#
loop_
_entity.id
_entity.type
_entity.pdbx_description
1 polymer ?
#
loop_
_entity_poly.entity_id
_entity_poly.type
_entity_poly.pdbx_seq_one_letter_code
_entity_poly.pdbx_strand_id
1 'polypeptide(L)'
;MAKGLHHYVRETWKKPKEALPHMFRQTRMAQWRREPVNCRIERPTRLDAARRLGYKAKQGVVLIRTRVRRGGLRKGKIHMKRKPSKAGISKITMAKNTQRIAEERVARHFPNLEVLNSYWVGEDGKHKFFEVIMIDTHHPAIINDKQLGACR
;
A
#
# COMPACT_ATOMS: atom_id res chain seq x y z
N MET A 1 -20.01 25.58 -7.79
CA MET A 1 -19.99 24.37 -8.63
C MET A 1 -20.23 23.13 -7.78
N ALA A 2 -21.11 22.22 -8.20
CA ALA A 2 -21.37 20.95 -7.51
C ALA A 2 -20.11 20.07 -7.53
N LYS A 3 -19.80 19.47 -6.39
CA LYS A 3 -18.62 18.58 -6.25
C LYS A 3 -19.08 17.13 -6.40
N GLY A 4 -18.33 16.33 -7.15
CA GLY A 4 -18.65 14.92 -7.39
C GLY A 4 -18.37 14.02 -6.19
N LEU A 5 -18.89 12.79 -6.21
CA LEU A 5 -18.74 11.76 -5.17
C LEU A 5 -17.29 11.59 -4.68
N HIS A 6 -16.34 11.49 -5.60
CA HIS A 6 -14.93 11.28 -5.27
C HIS A 6 -14.32 12.42 -4.47
N HIS A 7 -14.83 13.64 -4.62
CA HIS A 7 -14.39 14.77 -3.81
C HIS A 7 -14.76 14.55 -2.33
N TYR A 8 -16.01 14.20 -2.04
CA TYR A 8 -16.47 13.98 -0.67
C TYR A 8 -15.79 12.75 -0.02
N VAL A 9 -15.63 11.68 -0.77
CA VAL A 9 -14.86 10.49 -0.29
C VAL A 9 -13.43 10.89 0.05
N ARG A 10 -12.78 11.71 -0.78
CA ARG A 10 -11.43 12.21 -0.52
C ARG A 10 -11.37 13.07 0.75
N GLU A 11 -12.34 13.96 0.97
CA GLU A 11 -12.42 14.78 2.19
C GLU A 11 -12.54 13.89 3.44
N THR A 12 -13.41 12.88 3.40
CA THR A 12 -13.53 11.88 4.48
C THR A 12 -12.19 11.21 4.80
N TRP A 13 -11.40 10.87 3.78
CA TRP A 13 -10.11 10.22 3.95
C TRP A 13 -8.95 11.15 4.30
N LYS A 14 -9.11 12.46 4.26
CA LYS A 14 -8.12 13.40 4.81
C LYS A 14 -8.02 13.28 6.33
N LYS A 15 -9.16 13.12 7.00
CA LYS A 15 -9.25 12.97 8.45
C LYS A 15 -10.05 11.72 8.85
N PRO A 16 -9.54 10.52 8.57
CA PRO A 16 -10.32 9.28 8.75
C PRO A 16 -10.65 8.99 10.21
N LYS A 17 -9.92 9.57 11.16
CA LYS A 17 -10.20 9.40 12.59
C LYS A 17 -11.43 10.17 13.03
N GLU A 18 -11.70 11.31 12.41
CA GLU A 18 -12.84 12.18 12.72
C GLU A 18 -14.06 11.80 11.88
N ALA A 19 -13.85 11.54 10.60
CA ALA A 19 -14.92 11.37 9.62
C ALA A 19 -15.52 9.95 9.57
N LEU A 20 -14.75 8.92 9.94
CA LEU A 20 -15.23 7.54 9.95
C LEU A 20 -15.61 7.10 11.37
N PRO A 21 -16.77 6.43 11.56
CA PRO A 21 -17.18 5.92 12.86
C PRO A 21 -16.08 5.07 13.50
N HIS A 22 -15.85 5.26 14.79
CA HIS A 22 -14.78 4.56 15.53
C HIS A 22 -14.93 3.04 15.46
N MET A 23 -16.16 2.53 15.63
CA MET A 23 -16.47 1.11 15.53
C MET A 23 -16.09 0.52 14.17
N PHE A 24 -16.38 1.22 13.08
CA PHE A 24 -16.09 0.76 11.72
C PHE A 24 -14.58 0.61 11.47
N ARG A 25 -13.77 1.54 12.01
CA ARG A 25 -12.30 1.43 11.93
C ARG A 25 -11.76 0.28 12.77
N GLN A 26 -12.28 0.09 13.98
CA GLN A 26 -11.86 -1.00 14.86
C GLN A 26 -12.14 -2.36 14.26
N THR A 27 -13.34 -2.58 13.72
CA THR A 27 -13.73 -3.84 13.06
C THR A 27 -12.81 -4.15 11.89
N ARG A 28 -12.56 -3.17 11.01
CA ARG A 28 -11.62 -3.33 9.89
C ARG A 28 -10.20 -3.65 10.34
N MET A 29 -9.68 -2.92 11.33
CA MET A 29 -8.33 -3.17 11.83
C MET A 29 -8.21 -4.55 12.49
N ALA A 30 -9.22 -5.01 13.22
CA ALA A 30 -9.26 -6.34 13.81
C ALA A 30 -9.22 -7.43 12.73
N GLN A 31 -10.02 -7.27 11.67
CA GLN A 31 -10.02 -8.16 10.51
C GLN A 31 -8.65 -8.16 9.82
N TRP A 32 -8.10 -7.01 9.46
CA TRP A 32 -6.83 -6.89 8.73
C TRP A 32 -5.62 -7.45 9.49
N ARG A 33 -5.68 -7.47 10.82
CA ARG A 33 -4.64 -8.10 11.64
C ARG A 33 -4.65 -9.61 11.56
N ARG A 34 -5.83 -10.23 11.36
CA ARG A 34 -6.01 -11.69 11.25
C ARG A 34 -5.71 -12.21 9.85
N GLU A 35 -5.89 -11.37 8.82
CA GLU A 35 -5.61 -11.72 7.43
C GLU A 35 -4.12 -12.02 7.21
N PRO A 36 -3.77 -12.78 6.16
CA PRO A 36 -2.39 -12.98 5.75
C PRO A 36 -1.70 -11.63 5.44
N VAL A 37 -0.37 -11.65 5.33
CA VAL A 37 0.42 -10.43 5.07
C VAL A 37 0.02 -9.79 3.74
N ASN A 38 -0.17 -10.60 2.71
CA ASN A 38 -0.68 -10.22 1.40
C ASN A 38 -2.04 -10.89 1.20
N CYS A 39 -3.09 -10.12 1.09
CA CYS A 39 -4.46 -10.59 0.92
C CYS A 39 -5.07 -9.97 -0.34
N ARG A 40 -5.55 -10.81 -1.26
CA ARG A 40 -6.31 -10.35 -2.42
C ARG A 40 -7.65 -9.81 -1.95
N ILE A 41 -8.05 -8.65 -2.46
CA ILE A 41 -9.31 -8.00 -2.16
C ILE A 41 -10.10 -7.77 -3.45
N GLU A 42 -11.42 -7.85 -3.35
CA GLU A 42 -12.30 -7.67 -4.53
C GLU A 42 -12.53 -6.20 -4.85
N ARG A 43 -12.60 -5.36 -3.83
CA ARG A 43 -12.93 -3.94 -3.98
C ARG A 43 -11.96 -3.05 -3.22
N PRO A 44 -11.58 -1.89 -3.79
CA PRO A 44 -10.69 -0.97 -3.11
C PRO A 44 -11.37 -0.35 -1.88
N THR A 45 -10.64 -0.27 -0.78
CA THR A 45 -11.12 0.40 0.44
C THR A 45 -11.24 1.91 0.22
N ARG A 46 -10.35 2.48 -0.61
CA ARG A 46 -10.35 3.91 -0.99
C ARG A 46 -10.52 4.05 -2.50
N LEU A 47 -11.77 4.13 -2.94
CA LEU A 47 -12.10 4.21 -4.35
C LEU A 47 -11.55 5.50 -5.01
N ASP A 48 -11.54 6.63 -4.28
CA ASP A 48 -10.99 7.90 -4.74
C ASP A 48 -9.48 7.80 -5.07
N ALA A 49 -8.72 7.19 -4.17
CA ALA A 49 -7.29 6.98 -4.36
C ALA A 49 -7.01 5.95 -5.45
N ALA A 50 -7.70 4.82 -5.43
CA ALA A 50 -7.53 3.74 -6.41
C ALA A 50 -7.75 4.25 -7.86
N ARG A 51 -8.87 4.92 -8.11
CA ARG A 51 -9.18 5.44 -9.46
C ARG A 51 -8.22 6.52 -9.93
N ARG A 52 -7.80 7.40 -9.03
CA ARG A 52 -6.78 8.41 -9.36
C ARG A 52 -5.45 7.79 -9.77
N LEU A 53 -5.12 6.62 -9.23
CA LEU A 53 -3.89 5.88 -9.48
C LEU A 53 -4.02 4.83 -10.60
N GLY A 54 -5.09 4.90 -11.40
CA GLY A 54 -5.27 4.08 -12.59
C GLY A 54 -6.08 2.80 -12.38
N TYR A 55 -6.63 2.55 -11.19
CA TYR A 55 -7.48 1.38 -10.97
C TYR A 55 -8.75 1.41 -11.84
N LYS A 56 -8.98 0.33 -12.54
CA LYS A 56 -10.22 0.02 -13.27
C LYS A 56 -10.75 -1.32 -12.80
N ALA A 57 -12.07 -1.40 -12.57
CA ALA A 57 -12.75 -2.63 -12.17
C ALA A 57 -13.00 -3.52 -13.39
N LYS A 58 -11.95 -4.17 -13.89
CA LYS A 58 -12.01 -5.08 -15.04
C LYS A 58 -11.06 -6.26 -14.85
N GLN A 59 -11.23 -7.29 -15.66
CA GLN A 59 -10.36 -8.46 -15.66
C GLN A 59 -8.91 -8.04 -15.96
N GLY A 60 -7.96 -8.74 -15.36
CA GLY A 60 -6.54 -8.41 -15.46
C GLY A 60 -6.08 -7.32 -14.47
N VAL A 61 -6.98 -6.67 -13.72
CA VAL A 61 -6.60 -5.76 -12.64
C VAL A 61 -6.89 -6.43 -11.29
N VAL A 62 -5.87 -6.54 -10.45
CA VAL A 62 -5.95 -7.21 -9.14
C VAL A 62 -5.56 -6.23 -8.04
N LEU A 63 -6.28 -6.27 -6.94
CA LEU A 63 -5.96 -5.50 -5.74
C LEU A 63 -5.44 -6.41 -4.64
N ILE A 64 -4.32 -6.02 -4.05
CA ILE A 64 -3.70 -6.77 -2.96
C ILE A 64 -3.48 -5.83 -1.78
N ARG A 65 -4.11 -6.14 -0.65
CA ARG A 65 -3.82 -5.47 0.61
C ARG A 65 -2.62 -6.12 1.25
N THR A 66 -1.64 -5.30 1.63
CA THR A 66 -0.44 -5.76 2.31
C THR A 66 -0.18 -4.96 3.57
N ARG A 67 0.41 -5.59 4.58
CA ARG A 67 0.83 -4.92 5.81
C ARG A 67 2.33 -4.86 5.93
N VAL A 68 2.81 -3.70 6.36
CA VAL A 68 4.23 -3.46 6.62
C VAL A 68 4.40 -2.98 8.05
N ARG A 69 5.40 -3.48 8.75
CA ARG A 69 5.70 -3.06 10.12
C ARG A 69 6.01 -1.56 10.18
N ARG A 70 5.51 -0.88 11.21
CA ARG A 70 5.86 0.52 11.52
C ARG A 70 7.26 0.61 12.10
N GLY A 71 7.75 1.84 12.13
CA GLY A 71 9.07 2.17 12.65
C GLY A 71 10.13 2.25 11.56
N GLY A 72 11.30 2.66 11.99
CA GLY A 72 12.48 2.79 11.13
C GLY A 72 13.32 1.52 11.07
N LEU A 73 14.52 1.69 10.53
CA LEU A 73 15.55 0.65 10.50
C LEU A 73 15.97 0.29 11.92
N ARG A 74 16.05 -1.01 12.23
CA ARG A 74 16.71 -1.47 13.44
C ARG A 74 18.22 -1.32 13.27
N LYS A 75 18.78 -0.35 13.97
CA LYS A 75 20.22 -0.13 14.00
C LYS A 75 20.87 -1.16 14.93
N GLY A 76 22.00 -1.72 14.54
CA GLY A 76 22.76 -2.63 15.38
C GLY A 76 23.25 -1.94 16.66
N LYS A 77 23.41 -2.71 17.73
CA LYS A 77 24.06 -2.20 18.95
C LYS A 77 25.55 -1.94 18.66
N ILE A 78 26.06 -0.86 19.23
CA ILE A 78 27.50 -0.60 19.24
C ILE A 78 28.13 -1.55 20.26
N HIS A 79 29.05 -2.39 19.82
CA HIS A 79 29.79 -3.28 20.68
C HIS A 79 31.10 -2.62 21.10
N MET A 80 31.59 -2.93 22.29
CA MET A 80 32.92 -2.54 22.77
C MET A 80 33.99 -2.96 21.75
N LYS A 81 35.09 -2.19 21.61
CA LYS A 81 36.18 -2.37 20.61
C LYS A 81 35.80 -2.04 19.16
N ARG A 82 34.62 -1.45 18.90
CA ARG A 82 34.29 -1.00 17.55
C ARG A 82 35.05 0.30 17.24
N LYS A 83 35.72 0.35 16.07
CA LYS A 83 36.42 1.56 15.62
C LYS A 83 35.44 2.75 15.52
N PRO A 84 35.84 3.99 15.89
CA PRO A 84 34.99 5.16 15.87
C PRO A 84 34.32 5.40 14.50
N SER A 85 35.01 5.14 13.39
CA SER A 85 34.45 5.25 12.03
C SER A 85 33.28 4.30 11.77
N LYS A 86 33.17 3.21 12.52
CA LYS A 86 32.08 2.20 12.42
C LYS A 86 31.10 2.27 13.58
N ALA A 87 31.26 3.17 14.52
CA ALA A 87 30.40 3.32 15.69
C ALA A 87 29.17 4.20 15.41
N GLY A 88 29.23 5.08 14.42
CA GLY A 88 28.15 6.00 14.07
C GLY A 88 26.92 5.26 13.56
N ILE A 89 25.78 5.51 14.20
CA ILE A 89 24.48 4.93 13.82
C ILE A 89 23.41 5.99 13.53
N SER A 90 23.66 7.24 13.90
CA SER A 90 22.70 8.35 13.77
C SER A 90 22.30 8.63 12.31
N LYS A 91 23.26 8.59 11.40
CA LYS A 91 23.06 8.84 9.97
C LYS A 91 22.53 7.64 9.17
N ILE A 92 22.44 6.45 9.79
CA ILE A 92 21.92 5.26 9.12
C ILE A 92 20.40 5.38 9.04
N THR A 93 19.87 5.55 7.82
CA THR A 93 18.44 5.69 7.52
C THR A 93 17.99 4.60 6.54
N MET A 94 16.69 4.37 6.46
CA MET A 94 16.12 3.44 5.49
C MET A 94 16.24 4.03 4.08
N ALA A 95 16.75 3.25 3.13
CA ALA A 95 16.79 3.62 1.72
C ALA A 95 15.40 3.56 1.04
N LYS A 96 14.44 2.83 1.63
CA LYS A 96 13.12 2.60 1.09
C LYS A 96 12.05 3.03 2.08
N ASN A 97 11.00 3.70 1.63
CA ASN A 97 9.83 3.97 2.44
C ASN A 97 8.96 2.71 2.62
N THR A 98 8.03 2.74 3.56
CA THR A 98 7.16 1.60 3.87
C THR A 98 6.24 1.22 2.70
N GLN A 99 5.86 2.19 1.86
CA GLN A 99 5.04 1.97 0.67
C GLN A 99 5.81 1.17 -0.38
N ARG A 100 7.04 1.56 -0.70
CA ARG A 100 7.90 0.81 -1.63
C ARG A 100 8.20 -0.60 -1.13
N ILE A 101 8.39 -0.77 0.19
CA ILE A 101 8.54 -2.11 0.78
C ILE A 101 7.28 -2.96 0.56
N ALA A 102 6.08 -2.35 0.66
CA ALA A 102 4.83 -3.02 0.37
C ALA A 102 4.76 -3.49 -1.09
N GLU A 103 5.04 -2.60 -2.04
CA GLU A 103 5.07 -2.88 -3.47
C GLU A 103 6.03 -4.01 -3.82
N GLU A 104 7.27 -3.94 -3.36
CA GLU A 104 8.29 -4.96 -3.63
C GLU A 104 7.96 -6.34 -3.01
N ARG A 105 7.28 -6.37 -1.86
CA ARG A 105 6.82 -7.64 -1.27
C ARG A 105 5.71 -8.28 -2.08
N VAL A 106 4.78 -7.47 -2.53
CA VAL A 106 3.67 -7.96 -3.37
C VAL A 106 4.20 -8.41 -4.74
N ALA A 107 5.07 -7.64 -5.38
CA ALA A 107 5.69 -8.02 -6.66
C ALA A 107 6.41 -9.37 -6.59
N ARG A 108 7.17 -9.62 -5.52
CA ARG A 108 7.82 -10.93 -5.32
C ARG A 108 6.86 -12.09 -5.11
N HIS A 109 5.68 -11.82 -4.56
CA HIS A 109 4.68 -12.86 -4.31
C HIS A 109 3.84 -13.18 -5.54
N PHE A 110 3.74 -12.23 -6.48
CA PHE A 110 2.98 -12.37 -7.73
C PHE A 110 3.86 -12.00 -8.94
N PRO A 111 4.81 -12.87 -9.32
CA PRO A 111 5.80 -12.54 -10.37
C PRO A 111 5.19 -12.41 -11.76
N ASN A 112 3.98 -12.93 -11.99
CA ASN A 112 3.23 -12.80 -13.23
C ASN A 112 2.44 -11.49 -13.35
N LEU A 113 2.42 -10.66 -12.32
CA LEU A 113 1.70 -9.39 -12.29
C LEU A 113 2.66 -8.23 -12.10
N GLU A 114 2.38 -7.11 -12.73
CA GLU A 114 3.13 -5.89 -12.53
C GLU A 114 2.44 -4.90 -11.59
N VAL A 115 3.23 -4.17 -10.83
CA VAL A 115 2.74 -3.15 -9.91
C VAL A 115 2.47 -1.87 -10.67
N LEU A 116 1.20 -1.50 -10.80
CA LEU A 116 0.81 -0.21 -11.38
C LEU A 116 1.06 0.93 -10.39
N ASN A 117 0.53 0.81 -9.18
CA ASN A 117 0.66 1.82 -8.13
C ASN A 117 0.18 1.27 -6.77
N SER A 118 0.32 2.07 -5.71
CA SER A 118 -0.16 1.71 -4.39
C SER A 118 -0.64 2.93 -3.61
N TYR A 119 -1.43 2.71 -2.56
CA TYR A 119 -1.89 3.77 -1.66
C TYR A 119 -2.10 3.26 -0.24
N TRP A 120 -1.98 4.19 0.68
CA TRP A 120 -2.24 3.94 2.10
C TRP A 120 -3.73 3.85 2.41
N VAL A 121 -4.14 2.89 3.23
CA VAL A 121 -5.53 2.69 3.66
C VAL A 121 -5.72 2.75 5.17
N GLY A 122 -4.67 2.54 5.94
CA GLY A 122 -4.78 2.62 7.39
C GLY A 122 -3.50 2.25 8.11
N GLU A 123 -3.50 2.49 9.41
CA GLU A 123 -2.40 2.07 10.27
C GLU A 123 -2.88 1.80 11.68
N ASP A 124 -2.21 0.89 12.35
CA ASP A 124 -2.33 0.63 13.77
C ASP A 124 -1.01 0.92 14.50
N GLY A 125 -0.90 0.54 15.79
CA GLY A 125 0.33 0.72 16.56
C GLY A 125 1.54 -0.06 16.01
N LYS A 126 1.33 -1.18 15.32
CA LYS A 126 2.39 -2.09 14.85
C LYS A 126 2.60 -2.06 13.35
N HIS A 127 1.55 -1.82 12.55
CA HIS A 127 1.57 -1.97 11.10
C HIS A 127 0.97 -0.77 10.37
N LYS A 128 1.43 -0.57 9.14
CA LYS A 128 0.79 0.23 8.10
C LYS A 128 0.20 -0.70 7.06
N PHE A 129 -1.01 -0.38 6.58
CA PHE A 129 -1.72 -1.14 5.57
C PHE A 129 -1.75 -0.35 4.27
N PHE A 130 -1.35 -1.02 3.20
CA PHE A 130 -1.35 -0.47 1.84
C PHE A 130 -2.17 -1.37 0.94
N GLU A 131 -2.82 -0.79 -0.04
CA GLU A 131 -3.42 -1.51 -1.16
C GLU A 131 -2.57 -1.25 -2.39
N VAL A 132 -2.14 -2.33 -3.04
CA VAL A 132 -1.32 -2.34 -4.24
C VAL A 132 -2.19 -2.74 -5.41
N ILE A 133 -2.17 -1.94 -6.47
CA ILE A 133 -2.86 -2.20 -7.73
C ILE A 133 -1.88 -2.96 -8.60
N MET A 134 -2.23 -4.19 -8.97
CA MET A 134 -1.47 -5.03 -9.87
C MET A 134 -2.21 -5.21 -11.17
N ILE A 135 -1.49 -5.35 -12.25
CA ILE A 135 -2.02 -5.62 -13.58
C ILE A 135 -1.37 -6.86 -14.19
N ASP A 136 -2.17 -7.64 -14.89
CA ASP A 136 -1.69 -8.72 -15.74
C ASP A 136 -1.46 -8.16 -17.15
N THR A 137 -0.20 -7.91 -17.49
CA THR A 137 0.20 -7.32 -18.76
C THR A 137 -0.07 -8.22 -19.97
N HIS A 138 -0.28 -9.52 -19.75
CA HIS A 138 -0.58 -10.49 -20.80
C HIS A 138 -2.09 -10.74 -20.99
N HIS A 139 -2.92 -10.20 -20.10
CA HIS A 139 -4.36 -10.38 -20.19
C HIS A 139 -4.94 -9.57 -21.37
N PRO A 140 -5.76 -10.18 -22.27
CA PRO A 140 -6.31 -9.50 -23.47
C PRO A 140 -7.05 -8.19 -23.15
N ALA A 141 -7.81 -8.15 -22.05
CA ALA A 141 -8.51 -6.95 -21.62
C ALA A 141 -7.57 -5.81 -21.23
N ILE A 142 -6.34 -6.10 -20.79
CA ILE A 142 -5.33 -5.08 -20.46
C ILE A 142 -4.60 -4.65 -21.73
N ILE A 143 -4.22 -5.60 -22.59
CA ILE A 143 -3.54 -5.32 -23.87
C ILE A 143 -4.36 -4.34 -24.73
N ASN A 144 -5.67 -4.54 -24.79
CA ASN A 144 -6.60 -3.71 -25.59
C ASN A 144 -6.96 -2.39 -24.90
N ASP A 145 -6.50 -2.14 -23.67
CA ASP A 145 -6.77 -0.88 -22.97
C ASP A 145 -5.71 0.18 -23.34
N LYS A 146 -6.15 1.29 -23.94
CA LYS A 146 -5.27 2.39 -24.38
C LYS A 146 -4.41 2.99 -23.26
N GLN A 147 -4.86 2.93 -22.00
CA GLN A 147 -4.15 3.50 -20.84
C GLN A 147 -3.26 2.47 -20.14
N LEU A 148 -3.76 1.23 -19.96
CA LEU A 148 -3.04 0.19 -19.22
C LEU A 148 -2.13 -0.65 -20.13
N GLY A 149 -2.44 -0.77 -21.41
CA GLY A 149 -1.61 -1.49 -22.38
C GLY A 149 -0.24 -0.86 -22.64
N ALA A 150 -0.06 0.41 -22.30
CA ALA A 150 1.23 1.10 -22.37
C ALA A 150 2.20 0.75 -21.21
N CYS A 151 1.74 -0.01 -20.21
CA CYS A 151 2.55 -0.45 -19.06
C CYS A 151 3.31 -1.77 -19.33
N ARG A 152 3.81 -1.93 -20.58
CA ARG A 152 4.64 -3.07 -21.00
C ARG A 152 6.11 -2.80 -20.84
#